data_76f3120a016b74d164c9782973bbbda3
#
_entry.id   76f3120a016b74d164c9782973bbbda3
#
_cell.length_a   1.000
_cell.length_b   1.000
_cell.length_c   1.000
_cell.angle_alpha   90.00
_cell.angle_beta   90.00
_cell.angle_gamma   90.00
#
_symmetry.space_group_name_H-M   'P 1'
#
loop_
_entity.id
_entity.type
_entity.pdbx_description
1 polymer ?
#
loop_
_entity_poly.entity_id
_entity_poly.type
_entity_poly.pdbx_seq_one_letter_code
_entity_poly.pdbx_strand_id
1 'polypeptide(L)'
;MKVTWTNFALESLHEIYNYYKGNVNIRVANKIRADIFSAVKQLKVQPNSGAIEILLEPINEGHRCLIVGNYKIIYKILKTNIYITDVFDTRQNPEKLVANNSSNFTLNEPNPEYQTY
;
A
#
# COMPACT_ATOMS: atom_id res chain seq x y z
N MET A 1 15.36 0.92 6.48
CA MET A 1 14.82 2.06 5.73
C MET A 1 13.58 2.62 6.40
N LYS A 2 13.33 3.88 6.21
CA LYS A 2 12.13 4.53 6.70
C LYS A 2 10.94 4.18 5.80
N VAL A 3 9.77 3.92 6.40
CA VAL A 3 8.54 3.65 5.66
C VAL A 3 7.59 4.81 5.84
N THR A 4 7.10 5.33 4.74
CA THR A 4 6.16 6.44 4.73
C THR A 4 4.89 6.03 3.99
N TRP A 5 3.75 6.23 4.61
CA TRP A 5 2.46 5.95 3.98
C TRP A 5 1.95 7.21 3.30
N THR A 6 1.52 7.08 2.05
CA THR A 6 0.82 8.18 1.39
C THR A 6 -0.58 8.30 1.97
N ASN A 7 -1.16 9.46 1.83
CA ASN A 7 -2.55 9.66 2.24
C ASN A 7 -3.49 8.72 1.52
N PHE A 8 -3.26 8.52 0.23
CA PHE A 8 -4.09 7.62 -0.55
C PHE A 8 -4.06 6.20 0.02
N ALA A 9 -2.87 5.69 0.36
CA ALA A 9 -2.74 4.35 0.92
C ALA A 9 -3.41 4.25 2.30
N LEU A 10 -3.28 5.28 3.12
CA LEU A 10 -3.93 5.30 4.43
C LEU A 10 -5.45 5.33 4.30
N GLU A 11 -5.97 6.09 3.36
CA GLU A 11 -7.40 6.12 3.10
C GLU A 11 -7.91 4.77 2.62
N SER A 12 -7.16 4.12 1.73
CA SER A 12 -7.52 2.79 1.25
C SER A 12 -7.58 1.78 2.40
N LEU A 13 -6.58 1.82 3.28
CA LEU A 13 -6.57 0.95 4.44
C LEU A 13 -7.74 1.24 5.37
N HIS A 14 -8.05 2.52 5.56
CA HIS A 14 -9.16 2.93 6.42
C HIS A 14 -10.51 2.46 5.86
N GLU A 15 -10.70 2.54 4.56
CA GLU A 15 -11.90 2.04 3.90
C GLU A 15 -12.05 0.53 4.09
N ILE A 16 -10.96 -0.21 3.96
CA ILE A 16 -10.96 -1.65 4.19
C ILE A 16 -11.37 -1.96 5.64
N TYR A 17 -10.76 -1.26 6.56
CA TYR A 17 -11.04 -1.43 7.98
C TYR A 17 -12.52 -1.18 8.28
N ASN A 18 -13.05 -0.06 7.79
CA ASN A 18 -14.45 0.30 8.02
C ASN A 18 -15.42 -0.68 7.38
N TYR A 19 -15.07 -1.20 6.21
CA TYR A 19 -15.90 -2.21 5.55
C TYR A 19 -16.07 -3.44 6.45
N TYR A 20 -14.97 -3.98 6.97
CA TYR A 20 -15.04 -5.17 7.81
C TYR A 20 -15.65 -4.88 9.16
N LYS A 21 -15.39 -3.71 9.73
CA LYS A 21 -16.00 -3.32 10.99
C LYS A 21 -17.53 -3.26 10.88
N GLY A 22 -18.04 -2.72 9.78
CA GLY A 22 -19.47 -2.57 9.56
C GLY A 22 -20.19 -3.82 9.06
N ASN A 23 -19.51 -4.64 8.25
CA ASN A 23 -20.14 -5.78 7.58
C ASN A 23 -19.80 -7.13 8.18
N VAL A 24 -18.77 -7.21 9.02
CA VAL A 24 -18.39 -8.45 9.69
C VAL A 24 -18.36 -8.20 11.21
N ASN A 25 -17.22 -7.79 11.73
CA ASN A 25 -17.09 -7.35 13.11
C ASN A 25 -15.73 -6.65 13.31
N ILE A 26 -15.59 -6.00 14.47
CA ILE A 26 -14.38 -5.23 14.75
C ILE A 26 -13.14 -6.11 14.95
N ARG A 27 -13.31 -7.32 15.43
CA ARG A 27 -12.19 -8.25 15.63
C ARG A 27 -11.53 -8.58 14.29
N VAL A 28 -12.33 -8.87 13.26
CA VAL A 28 -11.84 -9.18 11.92
C VAL A 28 -11.18 -7.94 11.33
N ALA A 29 -11.79 -6.78 11.48
CA ALA A 29 -11.22 -5.52 10.99
C ALA A 29 -9.86 -5.25 11.60
N ASN A 30 -9.74 -5.43 12.91
CA ASN A 30 -8.47 -5.23 13.62
C ASN A 30 -7.40 -6.22 13.15
N LYS A 31 -7.78 -7.47 12.91
CA LYS A 31 -6.83 -8.47 12.45
C LYS A 31 -6.28 -8.14 11.07
N ILE A 32 -7.15 -7.77 10.15
CA ILE A 32 -6.73 -7.42 8.79
C ILE A 32 -5.77 -6.23 8.83
N ARG A 33 -6.11 -5.20 9.58
CA ARG A 33 -5.26 -4.03 9.72
C ARG A 33 -3.91 -4.39 10.33
N ALA A 34 -3.91 -5.21 11.37
CA ALA A 34 -2.67 -5.63 12.02
C ALA A 34 -1.78 -6.45 11.09
N ASP A 35 -2.37 -7.34 10.30
CA ASP A 35 -1.64 -8.16 9.35
C ASP A 35 -0.96 -7.28 8.28
N ILE A 36 -1.65 -6.26 7.82
CA ILE A 36 -1.11 -5.32 6.83
C ILE A 36 0.05 -4.52 7.42
N PHE A 37 -0.11 -3.98 8.62
CA PHE A 37 0.97 -3.24 9.27
C PHE A 37 2.18 -4.12 9.58
N SER A 38 1.95 -5.38 9.97
CA SER A 38 3.05 -6.33 10.20
C SER A 38 3.85 -6.59 8.93
N ALA A 39 3.16 -6.78 7.82
CA ALA A 39 3.82 -7.00 6.54
C ALA A 39 4.67 -5.80 6.14
N VAL A 40 4.12 -4.61 6.29
CA VAL A 40 4.83 -3.37 5.96
C VAL A 40 6.03 -3.17 6.87
N LYS A 41 5.92 -3.53 8.13
CA LYS A 41 7.01 -3.39 9.09
C LYS A 41 8.26 -4.17 8.65
N GLN A 42 8.09 -5.32 8.03
CA GLN A 42 9.21 -6.11 7.54
C GLN A 42 10.00 -5.41 6.45
N LEU A 43 9.37 -4.50 5.73
CA LEU A 43 10.05 -3.77 4.67
C LEU A 43 11.19 -2.89 5.19
N LYS A 44 11.13 -2.48 6.44
CA LYS A 44 12.21 -1.68 7.04
C LYS A 44 13.53 -2.44 7.04
N VAL A 45 13.47 -3.76 7.16
CA VAL A 45 14.65 -4.64 7.22
C VAL A 45 14.93 -5.24 5.85
N GLN A 46 13.89 -5.59 5.12
CA GLN A 46 13.99 -6.27 3.83
C GLN A 46 13.19 -5.51 2.76
N PRO A 47 13.69 -4.36 2.31
CA PRO A 47 12.90 -3.50 1.39
C PRO A 47 12.62 -4.13 0.04
N ASN A 48 13.43 -5.09 -0.40
CA ASN A 48 13.23 -5.75 -1.69
C ASN A 48 12.47 -7.07 -1.57
N SER A 49 11.86 -7.36 -0.43
CA SER A 49 11.18 -8.64 -0.21
C SER A 49 9.90 -8.78 -1.03
N GLY A 50 9.24 -7.69 -1.41
CA GLY A 50 8.10 -7.75 -2.29
C GLY A 50 8.51 -7.98 -3.73
N ALA A 51 7.63 -8.64 -4.49
CA ALA A 51 7.87 -8.89 -5.91
C ALA A 51 7.63 -7.61 -6.73
N ILE A 52 8.27 -7.53 -7.89
CA ILE A 52 7.96 -6.45 -8.84
C ILE A 52 6.49 -6.56 -9.23
N GLU A 53 5.78 -5.44 -9.20
CA GLU A 53 4.39 -5.40 -9.62
C GLU A 53 4.33 -5.20 -11.14
N ILE A 54 4.09 -6.29 -11.85
CA ILE A 54 4.15 -6.31 -13.31
C ILE A 54 3.14 -5.36 -13.94
N LEU A 55 1.96 -5.23 -13.35
CA LEU A 55 0.93 -4.34 -13.89
C LEU A 55 1.37 -2.87 -13.89
N LEU A 56 2.31 -2.50 -13.05
CA LEU A 56 2.79 -1.13 -12.95
C LEU A 56 4.14 -0.91 -13.64
N GLU A 57 4.67 -1.93 -14.31
CA GLU A 57 5.93 -1.77 -15.05
C GLU A 57 5.90 -0.64 -16.08
N PRO A 58 4.80 -0.45 -16.83
CA PRO A 58 4.76 0.65 -17.80
C PRO A 58 4.94 2.04 -17.20
N ILE A 59 4.63 2.21 -15.91
CA ILE A 59 4.86 3.48 -15.22
C ILE A 59 6.35 3.71 -14.98
N ASN A 60 7.12 2.61 -14.92
CA ASN A 60 8.58 2.65 -14.83
C ASN A 60 9.10 3.35 -13.57
N GLU A 61 8.47 3.10 -12.44
CA GLU A 61 8.89 3.65 -11.15
C GLU A 61 9.31 2.57 -10.16
N GLY A 62 9.43 1.33 -10.62
CA GLY A 62 9.93 0.25 -9.78
C GLY A 62 8.98 -0.23 -8.70
N HIS A 63 7.68 -0.11 -8.94
CA HIS A 63 6.70 -0.56 -7.95
C HIS A 63 6.84 -2.04 -7.62
N ARG A 64 6.71 -2.33 -6.34
CA ARG A 64 6.70 -3.71 -5.82
C ARG A 64 5.42 -3.94 -5.04
N CYS A 65 5.10 -5.18 -4.76
CA CYS A 65 3.95 -5.50 -3.95
C CYS A 65 4.24 -6.61 -2.93
N LEU A 66 3.56 -6.51 -1.81
CA LEU A 66 3.42 -7.59 -0.83
C LEU A 66 1.99 -8.10 -0.90
N ILE A 67 1.82 -9.41 -0.76
CA ILE A 67 0.49 -10.01 -0.73
C ILE A 67 0.12 -10.31 0.72
N VAL A 68 -1.02 -9.77 1.15
CA VAL A 68 -1.57 -10.04 2.47
C VAL A 68 -3.04 -10.40 2.27
N GLY A 69 -3.36 -11.69 2.33
CA GLY A 69 -4.72 -12.15 2.05
C GLY A 69 -5.13 -11.76 0.64
N ASN A 70 -6.24 -11.04 0.53
CA ASN A 70 -6.76 -10.57 -0.74
C ASN A 70 -6.20 -9.20 -1.15
N TYR A 71 -5.22 -8.68 -0.44
CA TYR A 71 -4.72 -7.35 -0.66
C TYR A 71 -3.30 -7.35 -1.17
N LYS A 72 -3.03 -6.45 -2.12
CA LYS A 72 -1.68 -6.10 -2.54
C LYS A 72 -1.31 -4.79 -1.87
N ILE A 73 -0.20 -4.80 -1.16
CA ILE A 73 0.36 -3.57 -0.62
C ILE A 73 1.39 -3.10 -1.63
N ILE A 74 1.09 -2.00 -2.30
CA ILE A 74 1.95 -1.46 -3.34
C ILE A 74 2.91 -0.48 -2.72
N TYR A 75 4.18 -0.62 -3.07
CA TYR A 75 5.19 0.29 -2.57
C TYR A 75 6.28 0.52 -3.60
N LYS A 76 7.02 1.58 -3.40
CA LYS A 76 8.23 1.83 -4.17
C LYS A 76 9.31 2.43 -3.28
N ILE A 77 10.55 2.20 -3.67
CA ILE A 77 11.70 2.68 -2.94
C ILE A 77 12.25 3.88 -3.67
N LEU A 78 12.41 4.98 -2.94
CA LEU A 78 13.01 6.19 -3.48
C LEU A 78 14.06 6.67 -2.51
N LYS A 79 15.32 6.62 -2.94
CA LYS A 79 16.48 6.93 -2.09
C LYS A 79 16.49 6.02 -0.87
N THR A 80 16.37 6.56 0.33
CA THR A 80 16.40 5.79 1.58
C THR A 80 15.01 5.57 2.17
N ASN A 81 13.96 5.92 1.43
CA ASN A 81 12.59 5.80 1.90
C ASN A 81 11.81 4.79 1.10
N ILE A 82 10.89 4.11 1.79
CA ILE A 82 9.89 3.26 1.18
C ILE A 82 8.57 3.99 1.26
N TYR A 83 7.90 4.14 0.13
CA TYR A 83 6.59 4.79 0.07
C TYR A 83 5.52 3.75 -0.20
N ILE A 84 4.59 3.61 0.73
CA ILE A 84 3.41 2.76 0.52
C ILE A 84 2.41 3.60 -0.27
N THR A 85 2.13 3.19 -1.49
CA THR A 85 1.31 4.00 -2.41
C THR A 85 -0.12 3.52 -2.51
N ASP A 86 -0.39 2.27 -2.18
CA ASP A 86 -1.73 1.72 -2.29
C ASP A 86 -1.89 0.47 -1.43
N VAL A 87 -3.11 0.22 -0.98
CA VAL A 87 -3.52 -1.07 -0.43
C VAL A 87 -4.70 -1.51 -1.29
N PHE A 88 -4.45 -2.42 -2.21
CA PHE A 88 -5.36 -2.75 -3.29
C PHE A 88 -6.03 -4.10 -3.08
N ASP A 89 -7.35 -4.13 -3.16
CA ASP A 89 -8.13 -5.36 -3.12
C ASP A 89 -8.01 -6.06 -4.48
N THR A 90 -7.39 -7.24 -4.49
CA THR A 90 -7.12 -7.98 -5.73
C THR A 90 -8.39 -8.48 -6.43
N ARG A 91 -9.53 -8.41 -5.78
CA ARG A 91 -10.82 -8.77 -6.39
C ARG A 91 -11.39 -7.66 -7.24
N GLN A 92 -10.83 -6.45 -7.15
CA GLN A 92 -11.23 -5.33 -8.01
C GLN A 92 -10.58 -5.44 -9.38
N ASN A 93 -11.12 -4.66 -10.33
CA ASN A 93 -10.56 -4.58 -11.67
C ASN A 93 -9.11 -4.11 -11.63
N PRO A 94 -8.17 -4.87 -12.21
CA PRO A 94 -6.75 -4.48 -12.24
C PRO A 94 -6.48 -3.10 -12.83
N GLU A 95 -7.33 -2.61 -13.70
CA GLU A 95 -7.17 -1.26 -14.25
C GLU A 95 -7.21 -0.19 -13.16
N LYS A 96 -7.92 -0.44 -12.07
CA LYS A 96 -7.94 0.45 -10.95
C LYS A 96 -6.58 0.58 -10.27
N LEU A 97 -5.84 -0.51 -10.21
CA LEU A 97 -4.49 -0.49 -9.66
C LEU A 97 -3.61 0.46 -10.46
N VAL A 98 -3.68 0.35 -11.77
CA VAL A 98 -2.89 1.22 -12.65
C VAL A 98 -3.33 2.66 -12.48
N ALA A 99 -4.63 2.93 -12.49
CA ALA A 99 -5.14 4.29 -12.32
C ALA A 99 -4.73 4.90 -10.99
N ASN A 100 -4.78 4.13 -9.91
CA ASN A 100 -4.41 4.61 -8.58
C ASN A 100 -2.94 5.00 -8.48
N ASN A 101 -2.08 4.35 -9.23
CA ASN A 101 -0.63 4.49 -9.09
C ASN A 101 0.03 5.19 -10.26
N SER A 102 -0.71 5.57 -11.29
CA SER A 102 -0.13 6.16 -12.50
C SER A 102 -0.14 7.66 -12.48
N SER A 103 -0.27 8.26 -11.37
CA SER A 103 -0.39 9.67 -11.34
C SER A 103 0.79 10.31 -10.66
N ASN A 104 1.00 11.52 -11.03
CA ASN A 104 1.97 12.38 -10.43
C ASN A 104 1.59 12.77 -9.01
N PHE A 105 0.36 12.54 -8.60
CA PHE A 105 -0.04 13.05 -7.30
C PHE A 105 0.54 12.27 -6.14
N THR A 106 1.04 11.07 -6.38
CA THR A 106 1.58 10.27 -5.29
C THR A 106 2.96 10.74 -4.83
N LEU A 107 3.82 11.15 -5.75
CA LEU A 107 5.19 11.53 -5.42
C LEU A 107 5.45 13.02 -5.52
N ASN A 108 4.70 13.70 -6.35
CA ASN A 108 4.95 15.11 -6.57
C ASN A 108 4.28 16.00 -5.54
N GLU A 109 3.50 15.43 -4.67
CA GLU A 109 2.96 16.19 -3.56
C GLU A 109 4.03 16.41 -2.52
N PRO A 110 4.40 17.63 -2.26
CA PRO A 110 5.25 17.94 -1.12
C PRO A 110 4.38 17.86 0.12
N ASN A 111 3.98 16.67 0.46
CA ASN A 111 2.85 16.51 1.32
C ASN A 111 3.26 16.23 2.77
N PRO A 112 3.00 17.16 3.69
CA PRO A 112 3.28 16.94 5.10
C PRO A 112 2.37 15.89 5.72
N GLU A 113 1.37 15.42 4.99
CA GLU A 113 0.43 14.43 5.49
C GLU A 113 0.93 13.01 5.35
N TYR A 114 2.09 12.79 4.76
CA TYR A 114 2.69 11.47 4.76
C TYR A 114 3.01 11.08 6.19
N GLN A 115 2.59 9.87 6.55
CA GLN A 115 2.83 9.36 7.88
C GLN A 115 3.88 8.27 7.85
N THR A 116 4.69 8.22 8.91
CA THR A 116 5.77 7.25 9.02
C THR A 116 5.39 6.20 10.05
N TYR A 117 5.56 4.95 9.67
CA TYR A 117 5.31 3.83 10.56
C TYR A 117 6.56 2.98 10.74
#